data_fc47e6f75e7a553519fc12d6cf8bc7e0
#
_entry.id   fc47e6f75e7a553519fc12d6cf8bc7e0
#
_cell.length_a   1.000
_cell.length_b   1.000
_cell.length_c   1.000
_cell.angle_alpha   90.00
_cell.angle_beta   90.00
_cell.angle_gamma   90.00
#
_symmetry.space_group_name_H-M   'P 1'
#
loop_
_entity.id
_entity.type
_entity.pdbx_description
1 polymer ?
#
loop_
_entity_poly.entity_id
_entity_poly.type
_entity_poly.pdbx_seq_one_letter_code
_entity_poly.pdbx_strand_id
1 'polypeptide(L)'
;MMREMLTHYINRYAAYGLQFEGSMKVQKRDKTGFSIISQQLPILRPGDDVRNEITHGGQQLVPLAGCAAIVFKCSPDQVAFDKEIGVAYRLGPLHIPAIKLMYLPETGDFSACYLNGEHYPIYSYHRLYDYLDTLLIDYRGLIGEGLAVSNHAVKCDPYE
;
A
#
# COMPACT_ATOMS: atom_id res chain seq x y z
N MET A 1 -14.96 14.77 -15.01
CA MET A 1 -15.22 13.85 -13.88
C MET A 1 -14.10 12.82 -13.69
N MET A 2 -13.87 11.89 -14.62
CA MET A 2 -12.80 10.86 -14.47
C MET A 2 -11.37 11.44 -14.36
N ARG A 3 -11.02 12.48 -15.14
CA ARG A 3 -9.72 13.17 -15.07
C ARG A 3 -9.48 13.91 -13.74
N GLU A 4 -10.53 14.51 -13.16
CA GLU A 4 -10.42 15.22 -11.89
C GLU A 4 -10.21 14.25 -10.72
N MET A 5 -10.90 13.11 -10.72
CA MET A 5 -10.66 12.03 -9.74
C MET A 5 -9.22 11.51 -9.84
N LEU A 6 -8.76 11.23 -11.06
CA LEU A 6 -7.38 10.74 -11.26
C LEU A 6 -6.34 11.74 -10.75
N THR A 7 -6.53 13.04 -11.01
CA THR A 7 -5.63 14.10 -10.51
C THR A 7 -5.59 14.13 -8.98
N HIS A 8 -6.72 13.96 -8.33
CA HIS A 8 -6.78 13.91 -6.87
C HIS A 8 -5.98 12.73 -6.29
N TYR A 9 -6.12 11.54 -6.87
CA TYR A 9 -5.39 10.34 -6.43
C TYR A 9 -3.90 10.43 -6.74
N ILE A 10 -3.52 10.89 -7.93
CA ILE A 10 -2.11 11.06 -8.31
C ILE A 10 -1.39 12.03 -7.37
N ASN A 11 -2.04 13.11 -6.94
CA ASN A 11 -1.45 14.07 -6.02
C ASN A 11 -1.04 13.44 -4.68
N ARG A 12 -1.74 12.42 -4.21
CA ARG A 12 -1.37 11.70 -2.98
C ARG A 12 -0.09 10.88 -3.17
N TYR A 13 0.02 10.17 -4.28
CA TYR A 13 1.20 9.34 -4.59
C TYR A 13 2.41 10.18 -5.03
N ALA A 14 2.18 11.36 -5.62
CA ALA A 14 3.23 12.21 -6.17
C ALA A 14 4.28 12.63 -5.13
N ALA A 15 3.88 12.78 -3.88
CA ALA A 15 4.79 13.11 -2.77
C ALA A 15 5.81 11.99 -2.49
N TYR A 16 5.55 10.77 -2.95
CA TYR A 16 6.31 9.56 -2.64
C TYR A 16 7.10 9.01 -3.83
N GLY A 17 7.35 9.84 -4.84
CA GLY A 17 8.21 9.47 -5.97
C GLY A 17 7.51 8.68 -7.08
N LEU A 18 6.19 8.89 -7.25
CA LEU A 18 5.40 8.27 -8.32
C LEU A 18 6.09 8.38 -9.69
N GLN A 19 6.20 7.26 -10.40
CA GLN A 19 6.71 7.15 -11.77
C GLN A 19 5.55 6.94 -12.76
N PHE A 20 5.82 7.21 -14.05
CA PHE A 20 4.84 7.07 -15.12
C PHE A 20 5.36 6.14 -16.22
N GLU A 21 4.48 5.38 -16.87
CA GLU A 21 4.81 4.54 -17.98
C GLU A 21 5.43 5.38 -19.13
N GLY A 22 6.56 4.90 -19.69
CA GLY A 22 7.26 5.56 -20.79
C GLY A 22 8.10 6.78 -20.40
N SER A 23 8.21 7.13 -19.10
CA SER A 23 9.01 8.23 -18.62
C SER A 23 9.94 7.78 -17.49
N MET A 24 11.24 7.73 -17.75
CA MET A 24 12.28 7.61 -16.72
C MET A 24 12.57 8.97 -16.03
N LYS A 25 11.77 9.99 -16.28
CA LYS A 25 11.98 11.34 -15.73
C LYS A 25 10.89 11.66 -14.71
N VAL A 26 11.31 11.88 -13.47
CA VAL A 26 10.49 12.52 -12.44
C VAL A 26 10.01 13.87 -12.97
N GLN A 27 8.72 14.04 -13.15
CA GLN A 27 8.16 15.35 -13.46
C GLN A 27 8.24 16.21 -12.19
N LYS A 28 8.99 17.31 -12.24
CA LYS A 28 9.08 18.26 -11.13
C LYS A 28 7.70 18.92 -10.94
N ARG A 29 7.27 18.96 -9.69
CA ARG A 29 6.10 19.70 -9.25
C ARG A 29 6.26 21.18 -9.56
N ASP A 30 5.35 21.76 -10.33
CA ASP A 30 5.23 23.20 -10.42
C ASP A 30 4.26 23.73 -9.36
N LYS A 31 4.17 25.08 -9.23
CA LYS A 31 3.32 25.72 -8.21
C LYS A 31 1.81 25.58 -8.47
N THR A 32 1.40 25.02 -9.60
CA THR A 32 0.00 24.91 -10.03
C THR A 32 -0.54 23.47 -9.87
N GLY A 33 0.30 22.52 -9.47
CA GLY A 33 -0.04 21.11 -9.37
C GLY A 33 0.35 20.32 -10.63
N PHE A 34 0.11 19.01 -10.64
CA PHE A 34 0.39 18.15 -11.77
C PHE A 34 -0.55 18.46 -12.94
N SER A 35 -0.03 18.98 -14.03
CA SER A 35 -0.72 18.86 -15.32
C SER A 35 -0.36 17.49 -15.91
N ILE A 36 -1.34 16.61 -16.02
CA ILE A 36 -1.18 15.35 -16.74
C ILE A 36 -1.08 15.71 -18.22
N ILE A 37 0.17 15.87 -18.68
CA ILE A 37 0.43 16.02 -20.11
C ILE A 37 0.30 14.62 -20.71
N SER A 38 -0.83 14.41 -21.38
CA SER A 38 -1.13 13.37 -22.37
C SER A 38 -0.71 11.92 -22.06
N GLN A 39 -1.66 11.06 -21.79
CA GLN A 39 -1.66 9.60 -22.04
C GLN A 39 -0.67 8.72 -21.23
N GLN A 40 0.15 9.25 -20.37
CA GLN A 40 1.00 8.44 -19.52
C GLN A 40 0.24 8.05 -18.26
N LEU A 41 0.14 6.75 -18.01
CA LEU A 41 -0.48 6.22 -16.81
C LEU A 41 0.55 6.14 -15.67
N PRO A 42 0.16 6.44 -14.43
CA PRO A 42 1.02 6.25 -13.27
C PRO A 42 1.30 4.75 -13.09
N ILE A 43 2.51 4.43 -12.65
CA ILE A 43 2.90 3.07 -12.27
C ILE A 43 2.61 2.91 -10.77
N LEU A 44 1.86 1.88 -10.39
CA LEU A 44 1.52 1.58 -9.01
C LEU A 44 1.79 0.10 -8.72
N ARG A 45 2.02 -0.24 -7.46
CA ARG A 45 2.03 -1.63 -6.99
C ARG A 45 0.60 -2.14 -6.87
N PRO A 46 0.30 -3.37 -7.32
CA PRO A 46 -1.03 -3.96 -7.12
C PRO A 46 -1.44 -4.01 -5.64
N GLY A 47 -2.74 -3.95 -5.36
CA GLY A 47 -3.27 -4.09 -4.00
C GLY A 47 -2.88 -5.40 -3.32
N ASP A 48 -2.71 -6.48 -4.09
CA ASP A 48 -2.23 -7.78 -3.57
C ASP A 48 -0.83 -7.71 -2.94
N ASP A 49 0.00 -6.75 -3.34
CA ASP A 49 1.34 -6.56 -2.78
C ASP A 49 1.33 -6.15 -1.30
N VAL A 50 0.19 -5.75 -0.75
CA VAL A 50 0.02 -5.57 0.70
C VAL A 50 0.39 -6.83 1.48
N ARG A 51 0.13 -8.01 0.91
CA ARG A 51 0.37 -9.33 1.54
C ARG A 51 1.67 -10.00 1.07
N ASN A 52 2.39 -9.38 0.17
CA ASN A 52 3.61 -9.92 -0.41
C ASN A 52 4.85 -9.23 0.17
N GLU A 53 5.98 -9.93 0.15
CA GLU A 53 7.27 -9.28 0.35
C GLU A 53 7.59 -8.43 -0.87
N ILE A 54 7.89 -7.17 -0.65
CA ILE A 54 8.28 -6.21 -1.69
C ILE A 54 9.65 -5.62 -1.37
N THR A 55 10.36 -5.18 -2.41
CA THR A 55 11.52 -4.30 -2.26
C THR A 55 11.07 -2.87 -2.52
N HIS A 56 11.36 -1.96 -1.60
CA HIS A 56 11.04 -0.54 -1.75
C HIS A 56 12.20 0.31 -1.24
N GLY A 57 12.79 1.12 -2.12
CA GLY A 57 13.97 1.91 -1.78
C GLY A 57 15.14 1.07 -1.28
N GLY A 58 15.37 -0.12 -1.84
CA GLY A 58 16.41 -1.05 -1.45
C GLY A 58 16.16 -1.84 -0.15
N GLN A 59 14.98 -1.71 0.45
CA GLN A 59 14.60 -2.45 1.66
C GLN A 59 13.52 -3.48 1.36
N GLN A 60 13.71 -4.71 1.84
CA GLN A 60 12.68 -5.75 1.80
C GLN A 60 11.73 -5.59 2.99
N LEU A 61 10.45 -5.61 2.71
CA LEU A 61 9.40 -5.50 3.72
C LEU A 61 8.09 -6.17 3.27
N VAL A 62 7.24 -6.51 4.24
CA VAL A 62 5.85 -6.92 3.98
C VAL A 62 4.94 -5.77 4.42
N PRO A 63 4.22 -5.11 3.51
CA PRO A 63 3.37 -3.96 3.85
C PRO A 63 2.35 -4.26 4.95
N LEU A 64 1.73 -5.43 4.94
CA LEU A 64 0.75 -5.82 5.97
C LEU A 64 1.37 -5.88 7.38
N ALA A 65 2.63 -6.27 7.51
CA ALA A 65 3.31 -6.24 8.80
C ALA A 65 3.51 -4.80 9.31
N GLY A 66 3.84 -3.87 8.43
CA GLY A 66 3.90 -2.43 8.75
C GLY A 66 2.53 -1.88 9.17
N CYS A 67 1.47 -2.26 8.43
CA CYS A 67 0.10 -1.92 8.80
C CYS A 67 -0.27 -2.45 10.19
N ALA A 68 0.11 -3.69 10.52
CA ALA A 68 -0.15 -4.29 11.82
C ALA A 68 0.54 -3.53 12.95
N ALA A 69 1.79 -3.12 12.76
CA ALA A 69 2.51 -2.29 13.74
C ALA A 69 1.77 -0.96 14.01
N ILE A 70 1.19 -0.34 12.96
CA ILE A 70 0.38 0.89 13.09
C ILE A 70 -0.92 0.62 13.85
N VAL A 71 -1.68 -0.41 13.48
CA VAL A 71 -2.98 -0.75 14.08
C VAL A 71 -2.81 -1.10 15.55
N PHE A 72 -1.84 -1.93 15.85
CA PHE A 72 -1.61 -2.46 17.19
C PHE A 72 -0.75 -1.54 18.06
N LYS A 73 -0.26 -0.43 17.52
CA LYS A 73 0.62 0.54 18.20
C LYS A 73 1.80 -0.15 18.88
N CYS A 74 2.47 -1.02 18.16
CA CYS A 74 3.61 -1.80 18.63
C CYS A 74 4.81 -1.65 17.69
N SER A 75 5.98 -2.09 18.14
CA SER A 75 7.18 -2.12 17.29
C SER A 75 7.12 -3.28 16.28
N PRO A 76 7.82 -3.17 15.12
CA PRO A 76 7.81 -4.20 14.10
C PRO A 76 8.24 -5.59 14.57
N ASP A 77 9.14 -5.67 15.56
CA ASP A 77 9.60 -6.93 16.16
C ASP A 77 8.51 -7.65 16.97
N GLN A 78 7.42 -6.97 17.29
CA GLN A 78 6.24 -7.53 17.94
C GLN A 78 5.17 -7.99 16.95
N VAL A 79 5.48 -7.97 15.64
CA VAL A 79 4.59 -8.42 14.58
C VAL A 79 5.17 -9.67 13.93
N ALA A 80 4.37 -10.73 13.81
CA ALA A 80 4.67 -11.88 12.97
C ALA A 80 3.80 -11.84 11.72
N PHE A 81 4.34 -12.29 10.59
CA PHE A 81 3.59 -12.40 9.35
C PHE A 81 3.58 -13.85 8.88
N ASP A 82 2.38 -14.37 8.63
CA ASP A 82 2.17 -15.68 8.04
C ASP A 82 1.98 -15.53 6.52
N LYS A 83 3.00 -15.93 5.77
CA LYS A 83 3.04 -15.80 4.33
C LYS A 83 2.05 -16.75 3.61
N GLU A 84 1.74 -17.91 4.20
CA GLU A 84 0.87 -18.91 3.56
C GLU A 84 -0.58 -18.43 3.50
N ILE A 85 -1.04 -17.77 4.57
CA ILE A 85 -2.40 -17.27 4.67
C ILE A 85 -2.53 -15.74 4.51
N GLY A 86 -1.40 -15.03 4.41
CA GLY A 86 -1.38 -13.58 4.22
C GLY A 86 -1.97 -12.80 5.39
N VAL A 87 -1.62 -13.15 6.62
CA VAL A 87 -2.12 -12.55 7.86
C VAL A 87 -0.97 -12.06 8.72
N ALA A 88 -1.10 -10.86 9.29
CA ALA A 88 -0.17 -10.34 10.27
C ALA A 88 -0.73 -10.48 11.68
N TYR A 89 0.12 -10.83 12.63
CA TYR A 89 -0.25 -11.05 14.03
C TYR A 89 0.53 -10.11 14.94
N ARG A 90 -0.15 -9.49 15.90
CA ARG A 90 0.52 -8.95 17.08
C ARG A 90 0.91 -10.09 18.00
N LEU A 91 2.17 -10.11 18.42
CA LEU A 91 2.68 -11.04 19.41
C LEU A 91 2.42 -10.50 20.82
N GLY A 92 1.82 -11.34 21.64
CA GLY A 92 1.65 -11.12 23.07
C GLY A 92 2.85 -11.65 23.90
N PRO A 93 2.67 -11.84 25.22
CA PRO A 93 3.66 -12.48 26.07
C PRO A 93 4.11 -13.84 25.51
N LEU A 94 5.38 -14.16 25.70
CA LEU A 94 6.01 -15.39 25.19
C LEU A 94 5.96 -15.54 23.66
N HIS A 95 5.84 -14.42 22.91
CA HIS A 95 5.71 -14.41 21.44
C HIS A 95 4.54 -15.23 20.90
N ILE A 96 3.48 -15.37 21.69
CA ILE A 96 2.24 -16.04 21.27
C ILE A 96 1.38 -15.03 20.49
N PRO A 97 0.86 -15.38 19.27
CA PRO A 97 -0.09 -14.52 18.56
C PRO A 97 -1.31 -14.19 19.44
N ALA A 98 -1.72 -12.91 19.43
CA ALA A 98 -2.85 -12.44 20.26
C ALA A 98 -3.96 -11.80 19.43
N ILE A 99 -3.60 -11.01 18.42
CA ILE A 99 -4.53 -10.29 17.54
C ILE A 99 -4.04 -10.47 16.11
N LYS A 100 -4.94 -10.62 15.16
CA LYS A 100 -4.62 -10.72 13.74
C LYS A 100 -5.16 -9.53 12.94
N LEU A 101 -4.41 -9.12 11.93
CA LEU A 101 -4.80 -8.15 10.91
C LEU A 101 -4.82 -8.84 9.55
N MET A 102 -5.89 -8.63 8.81
CA MET A 102 -6.10 -9.13 7.45
C MET A 102 -6.34 -7.96 6.50
N TYR A 103 -5.94 -8.13 5.26
CA TYR A 103 -6.23 -7.20 4.17
C TYR A 103 -7.06 -7.92 3.10
N LEU A 104 -8.08 -7.23 2.60
CA LEU A 104 -9.00 -7.70 1.56
C LEU A 104 -8.70 -6.94 0.27
N PRO A 105 -7.91 -7.51 -0.66
CA PRO A 105 -7.47 -6.79 -1.86
C PRO A 105 -8.62 -6.42 -2.80
N GLU A 106 -9.71 -7.18 -2.78
CA GLU A 106 -10.89 -6.94 -3.63
C GLU A 106 -11.59 -5.63 -3.28
N THR A 107 -11.53 -5.21 -2.02
CA THR A 107 -12.17 -3.98 -1.53
C THR A 107 -11.17 -2.92 -1.06
N GLY A 108 -9.91 -3.30 -0.83
CA GLY A 108 -8.92 -2.43 -0.23
C GLY A 108 -9.09 -2.23 1.28
N ASP A 109 -9.92 -3.07 1.93
CA ASP A 109 -10.26 -2.95 3.34
C ASP A 109 -9.35 -3.75 4.26
N PHE A 110 -9.32 -3.34 5.53
CA PHE A 110 -8.66 -4.06 6.62
C PHE A 110 -9.67 -4.60 7.61
N SER A 111 -9.37 -5.77 8.16
CA SER A 111 -10.12 -6.38 9.26
C SER A 111 -9.17 -6.87 10.34
N ALA A 112 -9.46 -6.56 11.60
CA ALA A 112 -8.69 -7.04 12.73
C ALA A 112 -9.58 -7.76 13.74
N CYS A 113 -9.09 -8.85 14.32
CA CYS A 113 -9.79 -9.57 15.36
C CYS A 113 -8.83 -10.29 16.33
N TYR A 114 -9.31 -10.52 17.54
CA TYR A 114 -8.67 -11.42 18.49
C TYR A 114 -8.69 -12.86 17.98
N LEU A 115 -7.85 -13.72 18.52
CA LEU A 115 -7.82 -15.13 18.10
C LEU A 115 -9.09 -15.89 18.44
N ASN A 116 -9.87 -15.43 19.41
CA ASN A 116 -11.20 -15.97 19.75
C ASN A 116 -12.29 -15.56 18.74
N GLY A 117 -11.94 -14.72 17.73
CA GLY A 117 -12.88 -14.26 16.70
C GLY A 117 -13.55 -12.92 17.02
N GLU A 118 -13.40 -12.38 18.23
CA GLU A 118 -13.96 -11.07 18.57
C GLU A 118 -13.30 -9.97 17.76
N HIS A 119 -14.11 -9.01 17.31
CA HIS A 119 -13.66 -7.87 16.52
C HIS A 119 -12.71 -6.99 17.32
N TYR A 120 -11.57 -6.62 16.69
CA TYR A 120 -10.65 -5.62 17.18
C TYR A 120 -10.85 -4.32 16.41
N PRO A 121 -11.20 -3.19 17.06
CA PRO A 121 -11.50 -1.95 16.36
C PRO A 121 -10.25 -1.30 15.78
N ILE A 122 -10.30 -0.89 14.53
CA ILE A 122 -9.24 -0.13 13.86
C ILE A 122 -9.63 1.35 13.89
N TYR A 123 -8.87 2.17 14.63
CA TYR A 123 -9.11 3.62 14.73
C TYR A 123 -8.21 4.45 13.82
N SER A 124 -7.19 3.85 13.23
CA SER A 124 -6.12 4.54 12.51
C SER A 124 -6.13 4.27 11.01
N TYR A 125 -7.32 4.12 10.40
CA TYR A 125 -7.44 3.87 8.95
C TYR A 125 -6.68 4.89 8.09
N HIS A 126 -6.74 6.19 8.45
CA HIS A 126 -6.00 7.22 7.72
C HIS A 126 -4.49 6.96 7.70
N ARG A 127 -3.90 6.48 8.81
CA ARG A 127 -2.47 6.14 8.88
C ARG A 127 -2.12 4.90 8.06
N LEU A 128 -3.05 3.94 7.98
CA LEU A 128 -2.86 2.75 7.14
C LEU A 128 -2.77 3.14 5.67
N TYR A 129 -3.73 3.92 5.20
CA TYR A 129 -3.76 4.35 3.81
C TYR A 129 -2.62 5.32 3.48
N ASP A 130 -2.26 6.23 4.39
CA ASP A 130 -1.08 7.07 4.22
C ASP A 130 0.20 6.22 4.11
N TYR A 131 0.33 5.15 4.89
CA TYR A 131 1.45 4.22 4.78
C TYR A 131 1.45 3.45 3.45
N LEU A 132 0.30 2.97 2.98
CA LEU A 132 0.19 2.33 1.66
C LEU A 132 0.50 3.31 0.52
N ASP A 133 0.09 4.58 0.64
CA ASP A 133 0.44 5.64 -0.31
C ASP A 133 1.97 5.84 -0.37
N THR A 134 2.70 5.76 0.76
CA THR A 134 4.18 5.83 0.76
C THR A 134 4.84 4.69 -0.01
N LEU A 135 4.21 3.53 -0.06
CA LEU A 135 4.68 2.35 -0.78
C LEU A 135 4.15 2.28 -2.22
N LEU A 136 3.36 3.28 -2.64
CA LEU A 136 2.75 3.38 -3.98
C LEU A 136 1.85 2.18 -4.32
N ILE A 137 1.13 1.67 -3.32
CA ILE A 137 0.21 0.53 -3.45
C ILE A 137 -1.18 1.01 -3.87
N ASP A 138 -1.72 0.40 -4.90
CA ASP A 138 -3.06 0.67 -5.43
C ASP A 138 -4.16 -0.07 -4.64
N TYR A 139 -4.46 0.40 -3.46
CA TYR A 139 -5.59 -0.13 -2.67
C TYR A 139 -6.95 0.42 -3.15
N ARG A 140 -6.95 1.33 -4.12
CA ARG A 140 -8.17 1.95 -4.69
C ARG A 140 -8.65 1.27 -5.96
N GLY A 141 -7.87 0.34 -6.53
CA GLY A 141 -8.24 -0.37 -7.75
C GLY A 141 -8.03 0.40 -9.05
N LEU A 142 -7.18 1.44 -9.07
CA LEU A 142 -6.90 2.24 -10.26
C LEU A 142 -6.33 1.41 -11.42
N ILE A 143 -5.53 0.38 -11.10
CA ILE A 143 -5.00 -0.55 -12.10
C ILE A 143 -6.14 -1.32 -12.76
N GLY A 144 -7.09 -1.83 -11.97
CA GLY A 144 -8.26 -2.56 -12.46
C GLY A 144 -9.19 -1.70 -13.32
N GLU A 145 -9.25 -0.39 -13.04
CA GLU A 145 -10.02 0.59 -13.81
C GLU A 145 -9.29 1.11 -15.06
N GLY A 146 -8.04 0.67 -15.30
CA GLY A 146 -7.21 1.14 -16.41
C GLY A 146 -6.71 2.58 -16.24
N LEU A 147 -6.68 3.09 -15.02
CA LEU A 147 -6.21 4.43 -14.66
C LEU A 147 -4.76 4.44 -14.15
N ALA A 148 -4.17 3.27 -13.95
CA ALA A 148 -2.78 3.06 -13.59
C ALA A 148 -2.24 1.78 -14.24
N VAL A 149 -0.93 1.63 -14.28
CA VAL A 149 -0.23 0.42 -14.76
C VAL A 149 0.43 -0.26 -13.58
N SER A 150 0.35 -1.59 -13.51
CA SER A 150 1.06 -2.36 -12.51
C SER A 150 2.58 -2.27 -12.70
N ASN A 151 3.34 -2.06 -11.60
CA ASN A 151 4.80 -2.17 -11.62
C ASN A 151 5.28 -3.56 -12.07
N HIS A 152 4.48 -4.62 -11.88
CA HIS A 152 4.77 -5.97 -12.37
C HIS A 152 4.65 -6.10 -13.90
N ALA A 153 3.96 -5.17 -14.56
CA ALA A 153 3.80 -5.15 -16.02
C ALA A 153 4.89 -4.34 -16.73
N VAL A 154 5.68 -3.56 -16.00
CA VAL A 154 6.79 -2.80 -16.57
C VAL A 154 8.09 -3.62 -16.56
N LYS A 155 9.02 -3.26 -17.46
CA LYS A 155 10.27 -4.03 -17.65
C LYS A 155 11.17 -4.06 -16.41
N CYS A 156 11.16 -3.00 -15.62
CA CYS A 156 11.91 -2.88 -14.36
C CYS A 156 11.01 -2.21 -13.34
N ASP A 157 10.96 -2.74 -12.12
CA ASP A 157 10.23 -2.08 -11.04
C ASP A 157 10.94 -0.75 -10.68
N PRO A 158 10.29 0.41 -10.85
CA PRO A 158 10.91 1.69 -10.59
C PRO A 158 11.08 2.01 -9.09
N TYR A 159 10.58 1.14 -8.20
CA TYR A 159 10.52 1.35 -6.75
C TYR A 159 11.43 0.45 -5.93
N GLU A 160 12.20 -0.43 -6.59
CA GLU A 160 13.22 -1.30 -5.95
C GLU A 160 14.42 -0.51 -5.37
#